data_f2567e27fedaf568f20d96bbd2efe8ce
#
_entry.id   f2567e27fedaf568f20d96bbd2efe8ce
#
_cell.length_a   1.000
_cell.length_b   1.000
_cell.length_c   1.000
_cell.angle_alpha   90.00
_cell.angle_beta   90.00
_cell.angle_gamma   90.00
#
_symmetry.space_group_name_H-M   'P 1'
#
loop_
_entity.id
_entity.type
_entity.pdbx_description
1 polymer ?
#
loop_
_entity_poly.entity_id
_entity_poly.type
_entity_poly.pdbx_seq_one_letter_code
_entity_poly.pdbx_strand_id
1 'polypeptide(L)'
;MSKKINQVLGFLIPILLFIPYIFFSPIKFNYTGLINDTDAKLLSSFCILPSMLFLTYLFYNKKPVYIKQKKWLIYNLFLLVLMLMTFFTPYNKSEPVTSNIHLFFGVISFYIMILEYIAIFYLDSHNRNIICILCLLDFIYITTCMSVNGLSEWIFITIISISLITKKN
;
A
#
# COMPACT_ATOMS: atom_id res chain seq x y z
N MET A 1 4.93 -5.23 21.79
CA MET A 1 5.01 -6.36 20.85
C MET A 1 6.43 -6.47 20.29
N SER A 2 6.94 -7.68 20.06
CA SER A 2 8.37 -7.85 19.81
C SER A 2 8.77 -7.31 18.44
N LYS A 3 9.98 -6.73 18.36
CA LYS A 3 10.63 -6.29 17.10
C LYS A 3 10.61 -7.39 16.03
N LYS A 4 10.69 -8.66 16.46
CA LYS A 4 10.62 -9.83 15.58
C LYS A 4 9.29 -9.94 14.83
N ILE A 5 8.15 -9.66 15.47
CA ILE A 5 6.83 -9.73 14.81
C ILE A 5 6.73 -8.68 13.71
N ASN A 6 7.14 -7.43 13.98
CA ASN A 6 7.14 -6.38 12.95
C ASN A 6 8.03 -6.76 11.75
N GLN A 7 9.19 -7.36 11.99
CA GLN A 7 10.06 -7.84 10.92
C GLN A 7 9.38 -8.92 10.09
N VAL A 8 8.78 -9.92 10.74
CA VAL A 8 8.05 -10.99 10.02
C VAL A 8 6.93 -10.41 9.17
N LEU A 9 6.09 -9.51 9.72
CA LEU A 9 5.00 -8.89 8.98
C LEU A 9 5.50 -8.06 7.81
N GLY A 10 6.58 -7.29 7.99
CA GLY A 10 7.14 -6.45 6.92
C GLY A 10 7.68 -7.25 5.74
N PHE A 11 8.21 -8.45 5.96
CA PHE A 11 8.60 -9.36 4.89
C PHE A 11 7.44 -10.16 4.32
N LEU A 12 6.42 -10.46 5.13
CA LEU A 12 5.26 -11.23 4.71
C LEU A 12 4.39 -10.43 3.72
N ILE A 13 4.26 -9.11 3.90
CA ILE A 13 3.47 -8.24 3.02
C ILE A 13 3.88 -8.37 1.54
N PRO A 14 5.14 -8.10 1.15
CA PRO A 14 5.53 -8.22 -0.26
C PRO A 14 5.40 -9.65 -0.80
N ILE A 15 5.60 -10.67 0.03
CA ILE A 15 5.42 -12.06 -0.38
C ILE A 15 3.95 -12.33 -0.70
N LEU A 16 3.03 -11.97 0.20
CA LEU A 16 1.59 -12.15 -0.01
C LEU A 16 1.12 -11.41 -1.25
N LEU A 17 1.56 -10.16 -1.43
CA LEU A 17 1.18 -9.36 -2.58
C LEU A 17 1.77 -9.87 -3.90
N PHE A 18 2.87 -10.61 -3.87
CA PHE A 18 3.46 -11.20 -5.07
C PHE A 18 2.79 -12.52 -5.50
N ILE A 19 2.18 -13.26 -4.57
CA ILE A 19 1.58 -14.57 -4.86
C ILE A 19 0.59 -14.53 -6.05
N PRO A 20 -0.38 -13.60 -6.15
CA PRO A 20 -1.26 -13.54 -7.30
C PRO A 20 -0.53 -13.37 -8.63
N TYR A 21 0.60 -12.68 -8.64
CA TYR A 21 1.38 -12.41 -9.84
C TYR A 21 2.22 -13.62 -10.33
N ILE A 22 2.28 -14.70 -9.56
CA ILE A 22 2.82 -15.99 -10.04
C ILE A 22 1.90 -16.57 -11.13
N PHE A 23 0.60 -16.29 -11.03
CA PHE A 23 -0.42 -16.83 -11.93
C PHE A 23 -0.95 -15.81 -12.95
N PHE A 24 -0.88 -14.52 -12.60
CA PHE A 24 -1.41 -13.40 -13.38
C PHE A 24 -0.32 -12.39 -13.70
N SER A 25 -0.33 -11.85 -14.92
CA SER A 25 0.71 -10.91 -15.35
C SER A 25 0.65 -9.59 -14.57
N PRO A 26 1.72 -9.19 -13.85
CA PRO A 26 1.76 -7.93 -13.11
C PRO A 26 1.79 -6.69 -14.01
N ILE A 27 2.05 -6.86 -15.31
CA ILE A 27 2.01 -5.77 -16.29
C ILE A 27 0.58 -5.51 -16.76
N LYS A 28 -0.23 -6.57 -16.86
CA LYS A 28 -1.62 -6.47 -17.36
C LYS A 28 -2.61 -6.13 -16.25
N PHE A 29 -2.34 -6.56 -15.03
CA PHE A 29 -3.23 -6.42 -13.88
C PHE A 29 -2.54 -5.64 -12.77
N ASN A 30 -3.23 -4.64 -12.23
CA ASN A 30 -2.95 -4.09 -10.91
C ASN A 30 -3.78 -4.86 -9.86
N TYR A 31 -3.59 -4.58 -8.57
CA TYR A 31 -4.32 -5.29 -7.51
C TYR A 31 -5.84 -5.16 -7.65
N THR A 32 -6.32 -4.01 -8.08
CA THR A 32 -7.74 -3.78 -8.28
C THR A 32 -8.29 -4.54 -9.48
N GLY A 33 -7.49 -4.70 -10.53
CA GLY A 33 -7.81 -5.56 -11.67
C GLY A 33 -7.91 -7.03 -11.27
N LEU A 34 -6.99 -7.51 -10.41
CA LEU A 34 -7.02 -8.88 -9.89
C LEU A 34 -8.25 -9.17 -9.03
N ILE A 35 -8.70 -8.20 -8.22
CA ILE A 35 -9.89 -8.36 -7.37
C ILE A 35 -11.17 -8.39 -8.21
N ASN A 36 -11.19 -7.71 -9.34
CA ASN A 36 -12.34 -7.67 -10.23
C ASN A 36 -12.37 -8.81 -11.27
N ASP A 37 -11.24 -9.51 -11.45
CA ASP A 37 -11.14 -10.69 -12.30
C ASP A 37 -11.74 -11.92 -11.61
N THR A 38 -12.64 -12.63 -12.29
CA THR A 38 -13.37 -13.78 -11.71
C THR A 38 -12.46 -14.89 -11.25
N ASP A 39 -11.40 -15.17 -12.00
CA ASP A 39 -10.48 -16.26 -11.75
C ASP A 39 -9.44 -15.90 -10.66
N ALA A 40 -9.04 -14.64 -10.63
CA ALA A 40 -8.05 -14.12 -9.68
C ALA A 40 -8.65 -13.70 -8.34
N LYS A 41 -9.94 -13.38 -8.27
CA LYS A 41 -10.60 -12.71 -7.14
C LYS A 41 -10.35 -13.38 -5.79
N LEU A 42 -10.56 -14.68 -5.71
CA LEU A 42 -10.45 -15.41 -4.45
C LEU A 42 -9.02 -15.37 -3.92
N LEU A 43 -8.04 -15.80 -4.74
CA LEU A 43 -6.64 -15.81 -4.39
C LEU A 43 -6.13 -14.41 -4.02
N SER A 44 -6.47 -13.42 -4.84
CA SER A 44 -6.05 -12.04 -4.64
C SER A 44 -6.64 -11.45 -3.36
N SER A 45 -7.90 -11.74 -3.05
CA SER A 45 -8.54 -11.30 -1.81
C SER A 45 -7.85 -11.87 -0.57
N PHE A 46 -7.50 -13.16 -0.59
CA PHE A 46 -6.76 -13.80 0.51
C PHE A 46 -5.35 -13.25 0.71
N CYS A 47 -4.74 -12.67 -0.32
CA CYS A 47 -3.41 -12.09 -0.23
C CYS A 47 -3.45 -10.58 0.11
N ILE A 48 -4.34 -9.83 -0.53
CA ILE A 48 -4.39 -8.38 -0.43
C ILE A 48 -4.98 -7.91 0.91
N LEU A 49 -6.10 -8.50 1.37
CA LEU A 49 -6.73 -8.09 2.64
C LEU A 49 -5.81 -8.22 3.85
N PRO A 50 -5.15 -9.37 4.10
CA PRO A 50 -4.19 -9.46 5.19
C PRO A 50 -3.01 -8.48 5.02
N SER A 51 -2.55 -8.25 3.79
CA SER A 51 -1.46 -7.31 3.53
C SER A 51 -1.84 -5.87 3.89
N MET A 52 -3.06 -5.43 3.60
CA MET A 52 -3.58 -4.12 4.01
C MET A 52 -3.61 -3.99 5.55
N LEU A 53 -4.11 -5.02 6.25
CA LEU A 53 -4.16 -5.04 7.72
C LEU A 53 -2.74 -5.00 8.32
N PHE A 54 -1.82 -5.80 7.78
CA PHE A 54 -0.44 -5.86 8.28
C PHE A 54 0.30 -4.55 8.00
N LEU A 55 0.10 -3.93 6.84
CA LEU A 55 0.70 -2.65 6.50
C LEU A 55 0.21 -1.53 7.44
N THR A 56 -1.11 -1.42 7.63
CA THR A 56 -1.70 -0.45 8.57
C THR A 56 -1.18 -0.68 9.99
N TYR A 57 -1.05 -1.93 10.41
CA TYR A 57 -0.48 -2.28 11.69
C TYR A 57 1.00 -1.85 11.83
N LEU A 58 1.82 -2.02 10.77
CA LEU A 58 3.20 -1.54 10.77
C LEU A 58 3.26 -0.01 10.90
N PHE A 59 2.43 0.72 10.17
CA PHE A 59 2.30 2.18 10.31
C PHE A 59 1.93 2.57 11.75
N TYR A 60 0.94 1.92 12.34
CA TYR A 60 0.51 2.17 13.71
C TYR A 60 1.66 2.00 14.71
N ASN A 61 2.47 0.95 14.58
CA ASN A 61 3.60 0.67 15.48
C ASN A 61 4.78 1.63 15.31
N LYS A 62 4.87 2.35 14.19
CA LYS A 62 5.95 3.31 13.90
C LYS A 62 5.53 4.76 14.10
N LYS A 63 4.67 4.99 15.09
CA LYS A 63 4.16 6.32 15.44
C LYS A 63 5.28 7.37 15.53
N PRO A 64 5.11 8.53 14.86
CA PRO A 64 5.99 9.67 15.03
C PRO A 64 6.02 10.18 16.49
N VAL A 65 7.18 10.58 16.97
CA VAL A 65 7.36 11.03 18.36
C VAL A 65 6.48 12.24 18.70
N TYR A 66 6.29 13.14 17.73
CA TYR A 66 5.54 14.38 17.91
C TYR A 66 4.00 14.24 17.77
N ILE A 67 3.50 13.04 17.42
CA ILE A 67 2.05 12.79 17.32
C ILE A 67 1.55 12.00 18.54
N LYS A 68 0.44 12.45 19.15
CA LYS A 68 -0.20 11.73 20.24
C LYS A 68 -0.78 10.39 19.75
N GLN A 69 -0.66 9.34 20.57
CA GLN A 69 -1.10 7.97 20.23
C GLN A 69 -2.55 7.90 19.72
N LYS A 70 -3.47 8.61 20.40
CA LYS A 70 -4.88 8.61 20.01
C LYS A 70 -5.12 9.21 18.61
N LYS A 71 -4.41 10.31 18.29
CA LYS A 71 -4.52 10.91 16.94
C LYS A 71 -3.92 9.99 15.89
N TRP A 72 -2.78 9.37 16.19
CA TRP A 72 -2.13 8.45 15.29
C TRP A 72 -2.99 7.21 14.98
N LEU A 73 -3.67 6.68 15.99
CA LEU A 73 -4.66 5.61 15.80
C LEU A 73 -5.79 6.02 14.84
N ILE A 74 -6.32 7.25 15.00
CA ILE A 74 -7.40 7.74 14.13
C ILE A 74 -6.92 7.83 12.66
N TYR A 75 -5.71 8.34 12.42
CA TYR A 75 -5.16 8.42 11.06
C TYR A 75 -5.00 7.03 10.43
N ASN A 76 -4.44 6.07 11.16
CA ASN A 76 -4.29 4.70 10.66
C ASN A 76 -5.63 3.99 10.44
N LEU A 77 -6.62 4.20 11.29
CA LEU A 77 -7.97 3.67 11.06
C LEU A 77 -8.63 4.29 9.83
N PHE A 78 -8.42 5.59 9.63
CA PHE A 78 -8.92 6.28 8.44
C PHE A 78 -8.26 5.75 7.17
N LEU A 79 -6.94 5.56 7.17
CA LEU A 79 -6.22 4.92 6.06
C LEU A 79 -6.78 3.53 5.77
N LEU A 80 -6.96 2.69 6.81
CA LEU A 80 -7.52 1.35 6.65
C LEU A 80 -8.92 1.37 6.02
N VAL A 81 -9.78 2.26 6.47
CA VAL A 81 -11.14 2.41 5.90
C VAL A 81 -11.07 2.76 4.43
N LEU A 82 -10.23 3.72 4.04
CA LEU A 82 -10.06 4.10 2.62
C LEU A 82 -9.54 2.93 1.77
N MET A 83 -8.56 2.18 2.27
CA MET A 83 -8.04 0.99 1.57
C MET A 83 -9.13 -0.07 1.41
N LEU A 84 -9.94 -0.32 2.43
CA LEU A 84 -11.08 -1.24 2.35
C LEU A 84 -12.16 -0.73 1.39
N MET A 85 -12.47 0.56 1.39
CA MET A 85 -13.39 1.16 0.42
C MET A 85 -12.88 0.98 -1.01
N THR A 86 -11.58 1.18 -1.26
CA THR A 86 -10.97 0.89 -2.57
C THR A 86 -11.12 -0.59 -2.93
N PHE A 87 -10.87 -1.49 -1.97
CA PHE A 87 -10.95 -2.93 -2.19
C PHE A 87 -12.38 -3.40 -2.52
N PHE A 88 -13.40 -2.89 -1.82
CA PHE A 88 -14.78 -3.32 -2.00
C PHE A 88 -15.53 -2.59 -3.10
N THR A 89 -15.01 -1.47 -3.61
CA THR A 89 -15.62 -0.74 -4.72
C THR A 89 -15.12 -1.31 -6.05
N PRO A 90 -15.97 -1.88 -6.91
CA PRO A 90 -15.52 -2.47 -8.16
C PRO A 90 -15.01 -1.39 -9.13
N TYR A 91 -13.98 -1.72 -9.88
CA TYR A 91 -13.53 -0.93 -11.02
C TYR A 91 -14.09 -1.56 -12.31
N ASN A 92 -15.08 -0.92 -12.91
CA ASN A 92 -15.69 -1.38 -14.15
C ASN A 92 -15.78 -0.23 -15.17
N LYS A 93 -15.04 -0.34 -16.28
CA LYS A 93 -15.01 0.71 -17.31
C LYS A 93 -16.38 1.01 -17.92
N SER A 94 -17.30 0.05 -17.90
CA SER A 94 -18.68 0.26 -18.38
C SER A 94 -19.56 1.05 -17.40
N GLU A 95 -19.11 1.21 -16.14
CA GLU A 95 -19.83 1.92 -15.10
C GLU A 95 -18.99 3.09 -14.56
N PRO A 96 -19.04 4.27 -15.21
CA PRO A 96 -18.16 5.39 -14.87
C PRO A 96 -18.27 5.86 -13.43
N VAL A 97 -19.46 5.80 -12.83
CA VAL A 97 -19.69 6.28 -11.44
C VAL A 97 -18.95 5.41 -10.44
N THR A 98 -19.10 4.08 -10.50
CA THR A 98 -18.42 3.14 -9.59
C THR A 98 -16.91 3.18 -9.79
N SER A 99 -16.45 3.30 -11.04
CA SER A 99 -15.02 3.43 -11.35
C SER A 99 -14.42 4.71 -10.80
N ASN A 100 -15.12 5.84 -10.89
CA ASN A 100 -14.66 7.11 -10.32
C ASN A 100 -14.60 7.07 -8.80
N ILE A 101 -15.57 6.44 -8.14
CA ILE A 101 -15.58 6.22 -6.68
C ILE A 101 -14.38 5.36 -6.28
N HIS A 102 -14.12 4.28 -6.99
CA HIS A 102 -12.96 3.42 -6.77
C HIS A 102 -11.64 4.19 -6.87
N LEU A 103 -11.46 4.94 -7.97
CA LEU A 103 -10.27 5.77 -8.19
C LEU A 103 -10.10 6.83 -7.11
N PHE A 104 -11.18 7.46 -6.69
CA PHE A 104 -11.17 8.46 -5.62
C PHE A 104 -10.63 7.88 -4.31
N PHE A 105 -11.16 6.75 -3.84
CA PHE A 105 -10.66 6.11 -2.62
C PHE A 105 -9.22 5.60 -2.77
N GLY A 106 -8.87 5.03 -3.92
CA GLY A 106 -7.52 4.56 -4.20
C GLY A 106 -6.49 5.67 -4.16
N VAL A 107 -6.76 6.78 -4.83
CA VAL A 107 -5.88 7.95 -4.86
C VAL A 107 -5.72 8.58 -3.47
N ILE A 108 -6.82 8.75 -2.73
CA ILE A 108 -6.74 9.33 -1.37
C ILE A 108 -5.97 8.40 -0.42
N SER A 109 -6.23 7.10 -0.46
CA SER A 109 -5.50 6.15 0.40
C SER A 109 -4.00 6.16 0.11
N PHE A 110 -3.62 6.25 -1.16
CA PHE A 110 -2.22 6.37 -1.58
C PHE A 110 -1.56 7.63 -1.02
N TYR A 111 -2.19 8.80 -1.17
CA TYR A 111 -1.65 10.05 -0.62
C TYR A 111 -1.55 10.03 0.90
N ILE A 112 -2.53 9.51 1.61
CA ILE A 112 -2.49 9.41 3.07
C ILE A 112 -1.36 8.48 3.51
N MET A 113 -1.17 7.35 2.83
CA MET A 113 -0.07 6.42 3.11
C MET A 113 1.29 7.11 2.94
N ILE A 114 1.48 7.92 1.89
CA ILE A 114 2.69 8.72 1.69
C ILE A 114 2.87 9.75 2.82
N LEU A 115 1.82 10.46 3.20
CA LEU A 115 1.87 11.45 4.27
C LEU A 115 2.22 10.81 5.62
N GLU A 116 1.63 9.67 5.95
CA GLU A 116 1.98 8.91 7.16
C GLU A 116 3.43 8.45 7.12
N TYR A 117 3.91 7.96 5.98
CA TYR A 117 5.30 7.58 5.80
C TYR A 117 6.24 8.78 6.00
N ILE A 118 5.97 9.92 5.36
CA ILE A 118 6.75 11.14 5.53
C ILE A 118 6.76 11.57 7.00
N ALA A 119 5.61 11.52 7.69
CA ALA A 119 5.51 11.85 9.10
C ALA A 119 6.39 10.94 9.97
N ILE A 120 6.42 9.64 9.69
CA ILE A 120 7.26 8.67 10.41
C ILE A 120 8.75 8.98 10.23
N PHE A 121 9.17 9.33 9.00
CA PHE A 121 10.58 9.56 8.66
C PHE A 121 10.96 11.06 8.63
N TYR A 122 10.12 11.95 9.17
CA TYR A 122 10.35 13.39 9.11
C TYR A 122 11.71 13.82 9.66
N LEU A 123 12.13 13.23 10.77
CA LEU A 123 13.43 13.51 11.43
C LEU A 123 14.59 12.67 10.88
N ASP A 124 14.31 11.72 9.99
CA ASP A 124 15.31 10.83 9.37
C ASP A 124 15.47 11.22 7.91
N SER A 125 16.36 12.18 7.65
CA SER A 125 16.58 12.75 6.32
C SER A 125 17.05 11.72 5.30
N HIS A 126 17.86 10.72 5.72
CA HIS A 126 18.38 9.69 4.82
C HIS A 126 17.26 8.81 4.27
N ASN A 127 16.45 8.20 5.16
CA ASN A 127 15.34 7.36 4.74
C ASN A 127 14.26 8.14 4.01
N ARG A 128 13.98 9.39 4.41
CA ARG A 128 13.07 10.27 3.70
C ARG A 128 13.52 10.53 2.26
N ASN A 129 14.81 10.81 2.05
CA ASN A 129 15.35 11.08 0.72
C ASN A 129 15.28 9.82 -0.17
N ILE A 130 15.61 8.66 0.38
CA ILE A 130 15.50 7.38 -0.35
C ILE A 130 14.08 7.18 -0.84
N ILE A 131 13.05 7.34 0.00
CA ILE A 131 11.68 7.13 -0.44
C ILE A 131 11.23 8.17 -1.46
N CYS A 132 11.67 9.44 -1.31
CA CYS A 132 11.35 10.45 -2.31
C CYS A 132 11.93 10.09 -3.69
N ILE A 133 13.16 9.57 -3.73
CA ILE A 133 13.78 9.08 -4.98
C ILE A 133 13.00 7.90 -5.54
N LEU A 134 12.62 6.93 -4.69
CA LEU A 134 11.89 5.74 -5.11
C LEU A 134 10.47 6.07 -5.60
N CYS A 135 9.77 6.99 -4.92
CA CYS A 135 8.48 7.51 -5.39
C CYS A 135 8.62 8.24 -6.74
N LEU A 136 9.71 8.99 -6.93
CA LEU A 136 9.98 9.66 -8.19
C LEU A 136 10.22 8.66 -9.32
N LEU A 137 11.01 7.61 -9.06
CA LEU A 137 11.26 6.55 -10.03
C LEU A 137 9.98 5.79 -10.39
N ASP A 138 9.15 5.48 -9.40
CA ASP A 138 7.85 4.84 -9.62
C ASP A 138 6.90 5.74 -10.41
N PHE A 139 6.87 7.03 -10.11
CA PHE A 139 6.12 8.02 -10.89
C PHE A 139 6.58 8.10 -12.34
N ILE A 140 7.91 8.12 -12.58
CA ILE A 140 8.47 8.08 -13.93
C ILE A 140 8.05 6.79 -14.65
N TYR A 141 8.10 5.65 -13.96
CA TYR A 141 7.68 4.37 -14.51
C TYR A 141 6.19 4.37 -14.88
N ILE A 142 5.31 4.87 -14.00
CA ILE A 142 3.87 4.98 -14.27
C ILE A 142 3.59 5.89 -15.46
N THR A 143 4.29 7.03 -15.56
CA THR A 143 4.13 7.96 -16.68
C THR A 143 4.63 7.40 -18.00
N THR A 144 5.71 6.62 -17.99
CA THR A 144 6.23 5.96 -19.20
C THR A 144 5.35 4.81 -19.66
N CYS A 145 4.79 4.04 -18.73
CA CYS A 145 3.87 2.94 -19.03
C CYS A 145 2.44 3.43 -19.29
N MET A 146 2.13 4.71 -19.02
CA MET A 146 0.80 5.32 -19.12
C MET A 146 -0.28 4.56 -18.31
N SER A 147 0.14 3.80 -17.30
CA SER A 147 -0.78 3.01 -16.45
C SER A 147 -0.12 2.62 -15.13
N VAL A 148 -0.90 2.62 -14.08
CA VAL A 148 -0.54 1.95 -12.83
C VAL A 148 -0.74 0.45 -13.04
N ASN A 149 0.34 -0.31 -12.94
CA ASN A 149 0.30 -1.77 -13.05
C ASN A 149 0.71 -2.43 -11.73
N GLY A 150 0.50 -3.74 -11.64
CA GLY A 150 0.78 -4.46 -10.41
C GLY A 150 2.24 -4.50 -10.00
N LEU A 151 3.15 -4.37 -10.95
CA LEU A 151 4.58 -4.33 -10.63
C LEU A 151 4.94 -3.04 -9.89
N SER A 152 4.45 -1.88 -10.34
CA SER A 152 4.66 -0.61 -9.66
C SER A 152 4.03 -0.59 -8.26
N GLU A 153 2.79 -1.06 -8.14
CA GLU A 153 2.12 -1.17 -6.84
C GLU A 153 2.89 -2.08 -5.88
N TRP A 154 3.37 -3.24 -6.36
CA TRP A 154 4.14 -4.18 -5.56
C TRP A 154 5.47 -3.59 -5.10
N ILE A 155 6.25 -2.96 -6.01
CA ILE A 155 7.51 -2.31 -5.68
C ILE A 155 7.30 -1.24 -4.63
N PHE A 156 6.32 -0.36 -4.82
CA PHE A 156 6.02 0.73 -3.90
C PHE A 156 5.69 0.22 -2.48
N ILE A 157 4.76 -0.74 -2.36
CA ILE A 157 4.38 -1.29 -1.05
C ILE A 157 5.54 -2.06 -0.41
N THR A 158 6.35 -2.76 -1.21
CA THR A 158 7.55 -3.47 -0.73
C THR A 158 8.55 -2.51 -0.11
N ILE A 159 8.84 -1.40 -0.77
CA ILE A 159 9.75 -0.38 -0.27
C ILE A 159 9.24 0.19 1.06
N ILE A 160 7.97 0.56 1.13
CA ILE A 160 7.36 1.08 2.35
C ILE A 160 7.45 0.06 3.48
N SER A 161 7.03 -1.18 3.28
CA SER A 161 7.01 -2.20 4.32
C SER A 161 8.40 -2.51 4.86
N ILE A 162 9.40 -2.64 3.99
CA ILE A 162 10.80 -2.87 4.40
C ILE A 162 11.37 -1.67 5.14
N SER A 163 11.12 -0.45 4.66
CA SER A 163 11.58 0.77 5.34
C SER A 163 11.00 0.90 6.75
N LEU A 164 9.72 0.57 6.94
CA LEU A 164 9.07 0.61 8.24
C LEU A 164 9.70 -0.36 9.24
N ILE A 165 10.13 -1.55 8.83
CA ILE A 165 10.76 -2.52 9.73
C ILE A 165 12.23 -2.23 10.02
N THR A 166 12.92 -1.56 9.11
CA THR A 166 14.34 -1.19 9.28
C THR A 166 14.52 0.06 10.14
N LYS A 167 13.49 0.91 10.24
CA LYS A 167 13.54 2.09 11.11
C LYS A 167 13.81 1.68 12.55
N LYS A 168 14.92 2.18 13.11
CA LYS A 168 15.20 2.11 14.56
C LYS A 168 14.16 2.97 15.28
N ASN A 169 13.63 2.47 16.37
CA ASN A 169 12.74 3.25 17.25
C ASN A 169 13.52 4.27 18.01
#